data_17492b894b71be62d850410a7f19ac12
#
_entry.id   17492b894b71be62d850410a7f19ac12
#
_cell.length_a   1.000
_cell.length_b   1.000
_cell.length_c   1.000
_cell.angle_alpha   90.00
_cell.angle_beta   90.00
_cell.angle_gamma   90.00
#
_symmetry.space_group_name_H-M   'P 1'
#
loop_
_entity.id
_entity.type
_entity.pdbx_description
1 polymer ?
#
loop_
_entity_poly.entity_id
_entity_poly.type
_entity_poly.pdbx_seq_one_letter_code
_entity_poly.pdbx_strand_id
1 'polypeptide(L)'
;MDMPKLLDGRLKLRHLLLVDALSRQGSVVGAAAALHITQPVATRSLHDIESILGVSLFDRGPRGITPTIFGEAFTTHARAVIAQLTEAGRHVVELADANRGTVIVGTHLAGSNVLLPGAIARLKVHHPLLTVVVREGTPEQLLTDLEAGRIDLIVGRLTSPTDDTAIRRNLYAESVELVTRVDHPLALREDVQLEELRGFPWILPGVETVLRRELEEFFARNGLPLPENRVEATSFLTVRQLLVETDMIAVLPSLIPRDDARLTTLSITLDPIGHSVGITSSATRTSSPSAQALIATLESFAAELMRP
;
A
#
# COMPACT_ATOMS: atom_id res chain seq x y z
N MET A 1 13.99 30.26 21.82
CA MET A 1 12.86 29.39 22.30
C MET A 1 13.52 28.17 22.94
N ASP A 2 13.42 28.01 24.25
CA ASP A 2 14.02 26.84 24.91
C ASP A 2 13.29 25.57 24.47
N MET A 3 14.05 24.52 24.16
CA MET A 3 13.48 23.25 23.75
C MET A 3 12.63 22.69 24.92
N PRO A 4 11.36 22.30 24.67
CA PRO A 4 10.52 21.79 25.74
C PRO A 4 11.12 20.51 26.33
N LYS A 5 11.12 20.40 27.67
CA LYS A 5 11.62 19.21 28.38
C LYS A 5 10.59 18.09 28.26
N LEU A 6 10.61 17.34 27.17
CA LEU A 6 9.62 16.31 26.87
C LEU A 6 9.78 15.03 27.71
N LEU A 7 10.98 14.79 28.28
CA LEU A 7 11.33 13.59 29.04
C LEU A 7 11.29 13.78 30.56
N ASP A 8 10.69 14.86 31.06
CA ASP A 8 10.56 15.16 32.49
C ASP A 8 9.34 14.45 33.17
N GLY A 9 8.68 13.55 32.43
CA GLY A 9 7.53 12.77 32.91
C GLY A 9 6.17 13.45 32.76
N ARG A 10 6.12 14.70 32.30
CA ARG A 10 4.84 15.41 32.01
C ARG A 10 4.20 14.88 30.75
N LEU A 11 4.98 14.66 29.68
CA LEU A 11 4.51 14.03 28.45
C LEU A 11 4.34 12.52 28.70
N LYS A 12 3.17 11.99 28.39
CA LYS A 12 2.80 10.57 28.60
C LYS A 12 2.35 9.95 27.29
N LEU A 13 2.52 8.63 27.17
CA LEU A 13 2.09 7.88 25.99
C LEU A 13 0.63 8.15 25.61
N ARG A 14 -0.24 8.30 26.57
CA ARG A 14 -1.66 8.64 26.33
C ARG A 14 -1.85 9.95 25.57
N HIS A 15 -0.92 10.90 25.70
CA HIS A 15 -0.97 12.17 24.96
C HIS A 15 -0.65 11.94 23.48
N LEU A 16 0.31 11.08 23.15
CA LEU A 16 0.65 10.70 21.79
C LEU A 16 -0.53 9.97 21.12
N LEU A 17 -1.13 9.00 21.84
CA LEU A 17 -2.31 8.27 21.38
C LEU A 17 -3.49 9.21 21.11
N LEU A 18 -3.69 10.22 21.97
CA LEU A 18 -4.75 11.20 21.78
C LEU A 18 -4.53 12.07 20.54
N VAL A 19 -3.33 12.57 20.34
CA VAL A 19 -2.98 13.40 19.16
C VAL A 19 -3.19 12.61 17.86
N ASP A 20 -2.78 11.36 17.81
CA ASP A 20 -3.01 10.51 16.65
C ASP A 20 -4.53 10.26 16.43
N ALA A 21 -5.29 9.99 17.48
CA ALA A 21 -6.73 9.81 17.39
C ALA A 21 -7.45 11.07 16.93
N LEU A 22 -7.07 12.26 17.44
CA LEU A 22 -7.63 13.55 17.05
C LEU A 22 -7.37 13.83 15.55
N SER A 23 -6.16 13.59 15.09
CA SER A 23 -5.78 13.76 13.68
C SER A 23 -6.59 12.85 12.74
N ARG A 24 -6.89 11.61 13.16
CA ARG A 24 -7.68 10.66 12.35
C ARG A 24 -9.17 10.91 12.37
N GLN A 25 -9.70 11.29 13.52
CA GLN A 25 -11.14 11.42 13.72
C GLN A 25 -11.69 12.83 13.37
N GLY A 26 -10.84 13.84 13.29
CA GLY A 26 -11.25 15.22 13.04
C GLY A 26 -12.19 15.80 14.11
N SER A 27 -12.38 15.11 15.24
CA SER A 27 -13.24 15.55 16.32
C SER A 27 -12.82 15.02 17.69
N VAL A 28 -13.00 15.82 18.74
CA VAL A 28 -12.67 15.40 20.12
C VAL A 28 -13.59 14.28 20.58
N VAL A 29 -14.86 14.30 20.17
CA VAL A 29 -15.82 13.24 20.50
C VAL A 29 -15.43 11.91 19.86
N GLY A 30 -15.10 11.94 18.57
CA GLY A 30 -14.64 10.74 17.85
C GLY A 30 -13.34 10.19 18.43
N ALA A 31 -12.36 11.04 18.74
CA ALA A 31 -11.11 10.61 19.37
C ALA A 31 -11.33 10.02 20.77
N ALA A 32 -12.20 10.62 21.57
CA ALA A 32 -12.55 10.09 22.90
C ALA A 32 -13.20 8.70 22.80
N ALA A 33 -14.14 8.53 21.87
CA ALA A 33 -14.77 7.23 21.61
C ALA A 33 -13.75 6.18 21.15
N ALA A 34 -12.87 6.52 20.21
CA ALA A 34 -11.82 5.62 19.70
C ALA A 34 -10.82 5.18 20.78
N LEU A 35 -10.59 6.01 21.81
CA LEU A 35 -9.70 5.71 22.94
C LEU A 35 -10.43 5.18 24.19
N HIS A 36 -11.75 4.98 24.10
CA HIS A 36 -12.59 4.55 25.22
C HIS A 36 -12.46 5.44 26.46
N ILE A 37 -12.36 6.76 26.25
CA ILE A 37 -12.34 7.78 27.32
C ILE A 37 -13.49 8.77 27.16
N THR A 38 -13.75 9.58 28.19
CA THR A 38 -14.77 10.64 28.07
C THR A 38 -14.23 11.88 27.35
N GLN A 39 -15.11 12.63 26.68
CA GLN A 39 -14.76 13.89 26.01
C GLN A 39 -14.06 14.89 26.95
N PRO A 40 -14.50 15.12 28.21
CA PRO A 40 -13.77 16.00 29.14
C PRO A 40 -12.34 15.57 29.41
N VAL A 41 -12.07 14.24 29.48
CA VAL A 41 -10.72 13.69 29.64
C VAL A 41 -9.87 13.96 28.39
N ALA A 42 -10.42 13.74 27.19
CA ALA A 42 -9.74 14.04 25.94
C ALA A 42 -9.40 15.53 25.82
N THR A 43 -10.36 16.41 26.12
CA THR A 43 -10.16 17.87 26.09
C THR A 43 -9.08 18.32 27.07
N ARG A 44 -9.08 17.80 28.30
CA ARG A 44 -8.05 18.14 29.30
C ARG A 44 -6.68 17.65 28.86
N SER A 45 -6.58 16.41 28.37
CA SER A 45 -5.32 15.86 27.90
C SER A 45 -4.75 16.60 26.67
N LEU A 46 -5.61 17.11 25.76
CA LEU A 46 -5.16 17.99 24.68
C LEU A 46 -4.60 19.30 25.22
N HIS A 47 -5.30 19.94 26.18
CA HIS A 47 -4.81 21.17 26.81
C HIS A 47 -3.47 20.93 27.54
N ASP A 48 -3.34 19.79 28.25
CA ASP A 48 -2.11 19.43 28.96
C ASP A 48 -0.92 19.37 27.98
N ILE A 49 -1.07 18.68 26.82
CA ILE A 49 0.02 18.56 25.86
C ILE A 49 0.35 19.88 25.18
N GLU A 50 -0.65 20.68 24.79
CA GLU A 50 -0.46 22.02 24.22
C GLU A 50 0.27 22.94 25.21
N SER A 51 -0.06 22.85 26.50
CA SER A 51 0.64 23.56 27.58
C SER A 51 2.10 23.11 27.74
N ILE A 52 2.39 21.82 27.61
CA ILE A 52 3.76 21.27 27.67
C ILE A 52 4.60 21.78 26.48
N LEU A 53 4.00 21.83 25.30
CA LEU A 53 4.66 22.24 24.05
C LEU A 53 4.71 23.76 23.87
N GLY A 54 3.82 24.49 24.56
CA GLY A 54 3.69 25.96 24.44
C GLY A 54 3.06 26.43 23.13
N VAL A 55 2.41 25.55 22.38
CA VAL A 55 1.76 25.84 21.09
C VAL A 55 0.44 25.07 20.97
N SER A 56 -0.51 25.61 20.20
CA SER A 56 -1.73 24.89 19.86
C SER A 56 -1.46 23.87 18.77
N LEU A 57 -1.91 22.62 18.99
CA LEU A 57 -1.77 21.55 18.01
C LEU A 57 -2.99 21.44 17.09
N PHE A 58 -4.17 21.89 17.54
CA PHE A 58 -5.40 21.80 16.76
C PHE A 58 -6.19 23.10 16.83
N ASP A 59 -6.70 23.51 15.68
CA ASP A 59 -7.68 24.60 15.56
C ASP A 59 -9.10 24.03 15.69
N ARG A 60 -9.96 24.76 16.39
CA ARG A 60 -11.38 24.43 16.56
C ARG A 60 -12.22 25.17 15.55
N GLY A 61 -13.02 24.46 14.78
CA GLY A 61 -13.91 25.02 13.77
C GLY A 61 -15.33 24.45 13.86
N PRO A 62 -16.29 25.03 13.11
CA PRO A 62 -17.67 24.56 13.09
C PRO A 62 -17.87 23.12 12.64
N ARG A 63 -16.87 22.55 11.93
CA ARG A 63 -16.89 21.18 11.39
C ARG A 63 -16.04 20.19 12.20
N GLY A 64 -15.51 20.59 13.35
CA GLY A 64 -14.65 19.76 14.18
C GLY A 64 -13.32 20.42 14.50
N ILE A 65 -12.25 19.65 14.50
CA ILE A 65 -10.89 20.13 14.74
C ILE A 65 -9.99 19.78 13.54
N THR A 66 -9.06 20.68 13.24
CA THR A 66 -8.03 20.48 12.20
C THR A 66 -6.64 20.66 12.80
N PRO A 67 -5.64 19.87 12.42
CA PRO A 67 -4.29 20.07 12.92
C PRO A 67 -3.74 21.41 12.43
N THR A 68 -2.99 22.10 13.29
CA THR A 68 -2.11 23.22 12.92
C THR A 68 -0.83 22.66 12.30
N ILE A 69 0.03 23.51 11.75
CA ILE A 69 1.38 23.11 11.31
C ILE A 69 2.17 22.41 12.43
N PHE A 70 2.00 22.85 13.69
CA PHE A 70 2.60 22.21 14.86
C PHE A 70 1.95 20.86 15.15
N GLY A 71 0.64 20.75 14.98
CA GLY A 71 -0.13 19.52 15.12
C GLY A 71 0.27 18.46 14.11
N GLU A 72 0.45 18.83 12.84
CA GLU A 72 0.91 17.93 11.79
C GLU A 72 2.31 17.39 12.11
N ALA A 73 3.26 18.28 12.39
CA ALA A 73 4.63 17.90 12.74
C ALA A 73 4.65 16.99 13.98
N PHE A 74 3.94 17.35 15.03
CA PHE A 74 3.93 16.56 16.26
C PHE A 74 3.23 15.21 16.07
N THR A 75 2.16 15.15 15.28
CA THR A 75 1.45 13.89 14.97
C THR A 75 2.36 12.90 14.26
N THR A 76 3.18 13.35 13.34
CA THR A 76 4.17 12.50 12.64
C THR A 76 5.13 11.85 13.64
N HIS A 77 5.72 12.62 14.54
CA HIS A 77 6.59 12.10 15.58
C HIS A 77 5.86 11.22 16.60
N ALA A 78 4.63 11.57 16.98
CA ALA A 78 3.82 10.78 17.89
C ALA A 78 3.53 9.38 17.31
N ARG A 79 3.19 9.30 16.02
CA ARG A 79 3.00 8.04 15.31
C ARG A 79 4.27 7.18 15.29
N ALA A 80 5.41 7.77 15.02
CA ALA A 80 6.69 7.06 15.02
C ALA A 80 7.01 6.45 16.39
N VAL A 81 6.80 7.18 17.49
CA VAL A 81 7.02 6.68 18.86
C VAL A 81 6.04 5.56 19.20
N ILE A 82 4.75 5.71 18.87
CA ILE A 82 3.74 4.66 19.10
C ILE A 82 4.10 3.40 18.32
N ALA A 83 4.50 3.53 17.06
CA ALA A 83 4.93 2.43 16.23
C ALA A 83 6.13 1.68 16.81
N GLN A 84 7.15 2.43 17.25
CA GLN A 84 8.35 1.85 17.86
C GLN A 84 8.04 1.08 19.15
N LEU A 85 7.15 1.60 19.98
CA LEU A 85 6.75 0.91 21.21
C LEU A 85 5.94 -0.35 20.94
N THR A 86 5.05 -0.30 19.93
CA THR A 86 4.28 -1.47 19.49
C THR A 86 5.21 -2.56 18.96
N GLU A 87 6.21 -2.18 18.17
CA GLU A 87 7.20 -3.10 17.61
C GLU A 87 8.06 -3.75 18.72
N ALA A 88 8.52 -2.95 19.68
CA ALA A 88 9.26 -3.48 20.83
C ALA A 88 8.45 -4.54 21.58
N GLY A 89 7.16 -4.29 21.80
CA GLY A 89 6.25 -5.26 22.42
C GLY A 89 6.11 -6.55 21.62
N ARG A 90 5.92 -6.45 20.29
CA ARG A 90 5.87 -7.62 19.40
C ARG A 90 7.18 -8.40 19.42
N HIS A 91 8.31 -7.72 19.31
CA HIS A 91 9.63 -8.36 19.29
C HIS A 91 9.89 -9.16 20.57
N VAL A 92 9.52 -8.62 21.73
CA VAL A 92 9.63 -9.36 23.01
C VAL A 92 8.77 -10.62 23.01
N VAL A 93 7.52 -10.54 22.50
CA VAL A 93 6.63 -11.70 22.39
C VAL A 93 7.17 -12.74 21.41
N GLU A 94 7.71 -12.34 20.26
CA GLU A 94 8.30 -13.23 19.25
C GLU A 94 9.59 -13.92 19.77
N LEU A 95 10.40 -13.22 20.57
CA LEU A 95 11.55 -13.84 21.22
C LEU A 95 11.15 -14.89 22.27
N ALA A 96 10.00 -14.73 22.92
CA ALA A 96 9.48 -15.71 23.89
C ALA A 96 8.94 -16.98 23.18
N ASP A 97 8.46 -16.88 21.94
CA ASP A 97 7.99 -18.02 21.14
C ASP A 97 8.34 -17.78 19.65
N ALA A 98 9.55 -18.18 19.24
CA ALA A 98 10.10 -17.97 17.91
C ALA A 98 9.26 -18.58 16.76
N ASN A 99 8.27 -19.44 17.06
CA ASN A 99 7.37 -20.04 16.08
C ASN A 99 6.03 -19.30 15.93
N ARG A 100 5.76 -18.28 16.74
CA ARG A 100 4.47 -17.57 16.78
C ARG A 100 4.65 -16.07 16.64
N GLY A 101 4.99 -15.64 15.44
CA GLY A 101 5.03 -14.22 15.12
C GLY A 101 3.85 -13.78 14.26
N THR A 102 3.71 -12.48 14.11
CA THR A 102 2.74 -11.87 13.16
C THR A 102 3.48 -10.88 12.29
N VAL A 103 3.32 -11.02 10.97
CA VAL A 103 3.75 -10.01 9.99
C VAL A 103 2.54 -9.42 9.29
N ILE A 104 2.46 -8.11 9.25
CA ILE A 104 1.38 -7.37 8.57
C ILE A 104 1.97 -6.75 7.31
N VAL A 105 1.54 -7.22 6.15
CA VAL A 105 2.02 -6.74 4.85
C VAL A 105 0.94 -5.93 4.15
N GLY A 106 1.32 -4.73 3.74
CA GLY A 106 0.52 -3.89 2.86
C GLY A 106 0.78 -4.26 1.40
N THR A 107 -0.24 -4.21 0.56
CA THR A 107 -0.08 -4.48 -0.87
C THR A 107 -1.07 -3.68 -1.70
N HIS A 108 -0.75 -3.47 -2.96
CA HIS A 108 -1.63 -2.96 -4.00
C HIS A 108 -1.46 -3.81 -5.28
N LEU A 109 -2.36 -3.67 -6.21
CA LEU A 109 -2.60 -4.57 -7.34
C LEU A 109 -1.35 -5.17 -8.02
N ALA A 110 -0.29 -4.39 -8.22
CA ALA A 110 0.87 -4.82 -9.00
C ALA A 110 1.75 -5.88 -8.32
N GLY A 111 1.73 -6.03 -7.01
CA GLY A 111 2.56 -7.03 -6.30
C GLY A 111 1.75 -8.17 -5.70
N SER A 112 0.42 -8.00 -5.67
CA SER A 112 -0.45 -8.83 -4.85
C SER A 112 -0.88 -10.15 -5.51
N ASN A 113 -0.82 -10.24 -6.84
CA ASN A 113 -1.50 -11.35 -7.53
C ASN A 113 -0.64 -12.60 -7.70
N VAL A 114 0.67 -12.47 -7.86
CA VAL A 114 1.58 -13.61 -8.07
C VAL A 114 2.66 -13.66 -6.99
N LEU A 115 3.41 -12.55 -6.81
CA LEU A 115 4.57 -12.52 -5.92
C LEU A 115 4.18 -12.78 -4.45
N LEU A 116 3.27 -12.00 -3.91
CA LEU A 116 2.92 -12.10 -2.49
C LEU A 116 2.24 -13.43 -2.11
N PRO A 117 1.23 -13.93 -2.84
CA PRO A 117 0.63 -15.22 -2.56
C PRO A 117 1.62 -16.38 -2.64
N GLY A 118 2.48 -16.40 -3.66
CA GLY A 118 3.49 -17.44 -3.84
C GLY A 118 4.55 -17.42 -2.73
N ALA A 119 4.98 -16.24 -2.29
CA ALA A 119 5.89 -16.09 -1.16
C ALA A 119 5.23 -16.52 0.16
N ILE A 120 3.97 -16.14 0.40
CA ILE A 120 3.22 -16.58 1.60
C ILE A 120 3.08 -18.10 1.63
N ALA A 121 2.73 -18.72 0.51
CA ALA A 121 2.60 -20.18 0.43
C ALA A 121 3.91 -20.88 0.84
N ARG A 122 5.07 -20.41 0.37
CA ARG A 122 6.38 -20.92 0.74
C ARG A 122 6.75 -20.65 2.19
N LEU A 123 6.49 -19.44 2.65
CA LEU A 123 6.73 -19.06 4.04
C LEU A 123 5.98 -20.00 4.99
N LYS A 124 4.73 -20.32 4.69
CA LYS A 124 3.88 -21.19 5.51
C LYS A 124 4.35 -22.64 5.55
N VAL A 125 5.13 -23.10 4.57
CA VAL A 125 5.76 -24.44 4.61
C VAL A 125 6.83 -24.50 5.71
N HIS A 126 7.62 -23.43 5.86
CA HIS A 126 8.74 -23.38 6.82
C HIS A 126 8.32 -22.79 8.17
N HIS A 127 7.33 -21.92 8.18
CA HIS A 127 6.82 -21.21 9.36
C HIS A 127 5.29 -21.38 9.49
N PRO A 128 4.77 -22.60 9.74
CA PRO A 128 3.33 -22.89 9.70
C PRO A 128 2.51 -22.10 10.73
N LEU A 129 3.11 -21.74 11.87
CA LEU A 129 2.44 -21.01 12.95
C LEU A 129 2.56 -19.49 12.84
N LEU A 130 3.38 -18.96 11.91
CA LEU A 130 3.50 -17.53 11.67
C LEU A 130 2.20 -16.98 11.08
N THR A 131 1.63 -15.95 11.67
CA THR A 131 0.45 -15.27 11.14
C THR A 131 0.88 -14.22 10.12
N VAL A 132 0.32 -14.29 8.91
CA VAL A 132 0.49 -13.26 7.89
C VAL A 132 -0.84 -12.53 7.71
N VAL A 133 -0.83 -11.23 7.95
CA VAL A 133 -1.99 -10.35 7.72
C VAL A 133 -1.73 -9.53 6.46
N VAL A 134 -2.56 -9.70 5.45
CA VAL A 134 -2.48 -8.92 4.19
C VAL A 134 -3.49 -7.79 4.24
N ARG A 135 -3.04 -6.58 3.95
CA ARG A 135 -3.88 -5.38 3.86
C ARG A 135 -3.74 -4.76 2.48
N GLU A 136 -4.86 -4.54 1.82
CA GLU A 136 -4.90 -3.79 0.57
C GLU A 136 -5.21 -2.32 0.84
N GLY A 137 -4.58 -1.43 0.05
CA GLY A 137 -4.80 0.01 0.16
C GLY A 137 -4.15 0.78 -0.98
N THR A 138 -4.40 2.09 -1.02
CA THR A 138 -3.66 2.97 -1.94
C THR A 138 -2.21 3.14 -1.48
N PRO A 139 -1.28 3.49 -2.38
CA PRO A 139 0.12 3.73 -2.00
C PRO A 139 0.28 4.71 -0.83
N GLU A 140 -0.50 5.79 -0.83
CA GLU A 140 -0.46 6.83 0.21
C GLU A 140 -0.96 6.31 1.57
N GLN A 141 -2.05 5.54 1.55
CA GLN A 141 -2.59 4.90 2.76
C GLN A 141 -1.58 3.91 3.35
N LEU A 142 -0.98 3.08 2.49
CA LEU A 142 0.00 2.08 2.91
C LEU A 142 1.27 2.73 3.45
N LEU A 143 1.77 3.81 2.85
CA LEU A 143 2.91 4.56 3.40
C LEU A 143 2.57 5.14 4.78
N THR A 144 1.42 5.77 4.93
CA THR A 144 0.94 6.27 6.22
C THR A 144 0.82 5.14 7.26
N ASP A 145 0.37 3.95 6.86
CA ASP A 145 0.27 2.79 7.75
C ASP A 145 1.65 2.21 8.10
N LEU A 146 2.60 2.23 7.15
CA LEU A 146 3.97 1.83 7.39
C LEU A 146 4.65 2.77 8.38
N GLU A 147 4.59 4.08 8.19
CA GLU A 147 5.14 5.07 9.11
C GLU A 147 4.56 4.96 10.52
N ALA A 148 3.26 4.74 10.60
CA ALA A 148 2.55 4.54 11.87
C ALA A 148 2.76 3.16 12.51
N GLY A 149 3.53 2.25 11.87
CA GLY A 149 3.77 0.90 12.37
C GLY A 149 2.54 0.00 12.37
N ARG A 150 1.52 0.32 11.60
CA ARG A 150 0.32 -0.50 11.44
C ARG A 150 0.53 -1.63 10.45
N ILE A 151 1.54 -1.52 9.58
CA ILE A 151 2.06 -2.58 8.71
C ILE A 151 3.58 -2.62 8.83
N ASP A 152 4.16 -3.77 8.52
CA ASP A 152 5.60 -4.02 8.66
C ASP A 152 6.37 -3.72 7.38
N LEU A 153 5.76 -4.03 6.24
CA LEU A 153 6.31 -3.78 4.91
C LEU A 153 5.19 -3.62 3.88
N ILE A 154 5.53 -3.03 2.74
CA ILE A 154 4.66 -2.94 1.57
C ILE A 154 5.29 -3.75 0.45
N VAL A 155 4.48 -4.56 -0.25
CA VAL A 155 4.87 -5.32 -1.44
C VAL A 155 4.08 -4.81 -2.63
N GLY A 156 4.76 -4.36 -3.67
CA GLY A 156 4.12 -3.85 -4.89
C GLY A 156 5.02 -2.96 -5.71
N ARG A 157 4.39 -2.18 -6.58
CA ARG A 157 5.08 -1.22 -7.42
C ARG A 157 5.80 -0.18 -6.57
N LEU A 158 7.08 0.04 -6.88
CA LEU A 158 7.85 1.11 -6.26
C LEU A 158 7.47 2.44 -6.92
N THR A 159 6.55 3.17 -6.29
CA THR A 159 6.11 4.50 -6.72
C THR A 159 6.78 5.56 -5.87
N SER A 160 7.23 6.64 -6.49
CA SER A 160 7.79 7.86 -5.87
C SER A 160 9.27 7.87 -5.52
N PRO A 161 9.89 9.08 -5.52
CA PRO A 161 11.27 9.26 -5.11
C PRO A 161 11.46 8.86 -3.65
N THR A 162 12.70 8.53 -3.32
CA THR A 162 13.16 8.19 -1.97
C THR A 162 12.79 9.29 -0.98
N ASP A 163 11.88 8.97 -0.06
CA ASP A 163 11.74 9.69 1.18
C ASP A 163 12.69 9.02 2.20
N ASP A 164 13.37 9.81 3.03
CA ASP A 164 14.33 9.33 4.03
C ASP A 164 13.69 8.41 5.10
N THR A 165 12.36 8.32 5.11
CA THR A 165 11.58 7.51 6.05
C THR A 165 11.39 6.05 5.62
N ALA A 166 11.66 5.72 4.34
CA ALA A 166 11.41 4.39 3.78
C ALA A 166 12.60 3.83 2.99
N ILE A 167 12.91 2.56 3.24
CA ILE A 167 13.87 1.77 2.46
C ILE A 167 13.12 1.02 1.37
N ARG A 168 13.53 1.18 0.12
CA ARG A 168 12.97 0.47 -1.04
C ARG A 168 13.97 -0.53 -1.58
N ARG A 169 13.52 -1.75 -1.76
CA ARG A 169 14.29 -2.85 -2.39
C ARG A 169 13.59 -3.26 -3.67
N ASN A 170 14.26 -3.05 -4.81
CA ASN A 170 13.77 -3.55 -6.08
C ASN A 170 13.94 -5.07 -6.13
N LEU A 171 12.88 -5.79 -6.51
CA LEU A 171 12.90 -7.23 -6.71
C LEU A 171 12.99 -7.59 -8.18
N TYR A 172 12.17 -6.96 -9.03
CA TYR A 172 12.20 -7.17 -10.48
C TYR A 172 11.54 -6.00 -11.23
N ALA A 173 11.83 -5.91 -12.52
CA ALA A 173 11.11 -5.06 -13.45
C ALA A 173 9.92 -5.83 -14.03
N GLU A 174 8.74 -5.23 -14.04
CA GLU A 174 7.52 -5.80 -14.56
C GLU A 174 6.98 -4.94 -15.69
N SER A 175 6.74 -5.57 -16.84
CA SER A 175 6.00 -4.95 -17.94
C SER A 175 4.49 -5.11 -17.72
N VAL A 176 3.72 -4.29 -18.39
CA VAL A 176 2.28 -4.46 -18.52
C VAL A 176 1.94 -4.89 -19.94
N GLU A 177 0.92 -5.70 -20.09
CA GLU A 177 0.50 -6.27 -21.35
C GLU A 177 -0.99 -6.06 -21.57
N LEU A 178 -1.39 -6.00 -22.84
CA LEU A 178 -2.79 -6.05 -23.24
C LEU A 178 -3.28 -7.49 -23.10
N VAL A 179 -4.23 -7.71 -22.22
CA VAL A 179 -4.73 -9.04 -21.86
C VAL A 179 -6.18 -9.19 -22.26
N THR A 180 -6.51 -10.36 -22.77
CA THR A 180 -7.85 -10.77 -23.17
C THR A 180 -8.04 -12.27 -22.92
N ARG A 181 -9.24 -12.83 -23.16
CA ARG A 181 -9.47 -14.28 -23.12
C ARG A 181 -8.76 -14.99 -24.29
N VAL A 182 -8.44 -16.26 -24.12
CA VAL A 182 -7.74 -17.07 -25.15
C VAL A 182 -8.52 -17.20 -26.46
N ASP A 183 -9.85 -17.17 -26.41
CA ASP A 183 -10.72 -17.26 -27.60
C ASP A 183 -11.13 -15.90 -28.14
N HIS A 184 -10.42 -14.81 -27.79
CA HIS A 184 -10.70 -13.48 -28.31
C HIS A 184 -10.38 -13.40 -29.81
N PRO A 185 -11.17 -12.67 -30.65
CA PRO A 185 -10.94 -12.58 -32.10
C PRO A 185 -9.54 -12.13 -32.52
N LEU A 186 -8.82 -11.39 -31.66
CA LEU A 186 -7.46 -10.92 -31.91
C LEU A 186 -6.37 -11.80 -31.26
N ALA A 187 -6.73 -12.80 -30.48
CA ALA A 187 -5.77 -13.55 -29.64
C ALA A 187 -4.67 -14.29 -30.42
N LEU A 188 -4.97 -14.75 -31.64
CA LEU A 188 -4.03 -15.50 -32.49
C LEU A 188 -3.39 -14.65 -33.60
N ARG A 189 -3.65 -13.36 -33.59
CA ARG A 189 -3.10 -12.44 -34.61
C ARG A 189 -1.78 -11.83 -34.12
N GLU A 190 -0.77 -11.87 -34.98
CA GLU A 190 0.56 -11.27 -34.72
C GLU A 190 0.67 -9.83 -35.20
N ASP A 191 -0.23 -9.39 -36.10
CA ASP A 191 -0.21 -8.13 -36.82
C ASP A 191 -1.28 -7.12 -36.32
N VAL A 192 -1.70 -7.26 -35.05
CA VAL A 192 -2.75 -6.41 -34.47
C VAL A 192 -2.28 -4.96 -34.37
N GLN A 193 -3.10 -4.02 -34.90
CA GLN A 193 -2.83 -2.59 -34.81
C GLN A 193 -3.62 -1.96 -33.67
N LEU A 194 -3.06 -0.94 -33.04
CA LEU A 194 -3.68 -0.26 -31.89
C LEU A 194 -5.08 0.31 -32.22
N GLU A 195 -5.27 0.76 -33.44
CA GLU A 195 -6.56 1.30 -33.94
C GLU A 195 -7.67 0.24 -33.95
N GLU A 196 -7.32 -1.02 -34.20
CA GLU A 196 -8.29 -2.12 -34.25
C GLU A 196 -8.89 -2.40 -32.87
N LEU A 197 -8.13 -2.11 -31.80
CA LEU A 197 -8.60 -2.30 -30.43
C LEU A 197 -9.78 -1.39 -30.06
N ARG A 198 -10.02 -0.32 -30.82
CA ARG A 198 -11.17 0.57 -30.62
C ARG A 198 -12.52 -0.10 -30.89
N GLY A 199 -12.51 -1.18 -31.66
CA GLY A 199 -13.71 -1.98 -31.95
C GLY A 199 -14.18 -2.85 -30.77
N PHE A 200 -13.36 -2.97 -29.71
CA PHE A 200 -13.63 -3.82 -28.56
C PHE A 200 -13.91 -3.01 -27.29
N PRO A 201 -14.68 -3.56 -26.36
CA PRO A 201 -14.84 -2.94 -25.05
C PRO A 201 -13.58 -3.09 -24.19
N TRP A 202 -13.35 -2.12 -23.29
CA TRP A 202 -12.16 -2.09 -22.46
C TRP A 202 -12.48 -2.15 -20.97
N ILE A 203 -11.54 -2.67 -20.21
CA ILE A 203 -11.51 -2.51 -18.75
C ILE A 203 -10.32 -1.62 -18.42
N LEU A 204 -10.61 -0.43 -17.90
CA LEU A 204 -9.59 0.53 -17.51
C LEU A 204 -9.42 0.53 -15.99
N PRO A 205 -8.19 0.76 -15.49
CA PRO A 205 -7.95 1.01 -14.08
C PRO A 205 -8.70 2.25 -13.61
N GLY A 206 -8.98 2.34 -12.30
CA GLY A 206 -9.59 3.53 -11.70
C GLY A 206 -8.74 4.79 -11.93
N VAL A 207 -9.39 5.95 -12.03
CA VAL A 207 -8.75 7.24 -12.34
C VAL A 207 -7.69 7.68 -11.33
N GLU A 208 -7.75 7.14 -10.11
CA GLU A 208 -6.80 7.39 -9.02
C GLU A 208 -5.47 6.63 -9.19
N THR A 209 -5.40 5.66 -10.13
CA THR A 209 -4.22 4.80 -10.27
C THR A 209 -3.16 5.41 -11.18
N VAL A 210 -1.90 5.09 -10.91
CA VAL A 210 -0.76 5.49 -11.76
C VAL A 210 -0.89 4.85 -13.15
N LEU A 211 -1.30 3.56 -13.23
CA LEU A 211 -1.48 2.85 -14.49
C LEU A 211 -2.52 3.53 -15.39
N ARG A 212 -3.61 4.10 -14.81
CA ARG A 212 -4.60 4.84 -15.59
C ARG A 212 -3.97 6.06 -16.25
N ARG A 213 -3.20 6.86 -15.54
CA ARG A 213 -2.53 8.03 -16.09
C ARG A 213 -1.55 7.67 -17.22
N GLU A 214 -0.77 6.62 -17.02
CA GLU A 214 0.18 6.12 -18.03
C GLU A 214 -0.53 5.63 -19.30
N LEU A 215 -1.70 4.99 -19.15
CA LEU A 215 -2.52 4.60 -20.29
C LEU A 215 -3.10 5.82 -21.02
N GLU A 216 -3.59 6.82 -20.30
CA GLU A 216 -4.06 8.07 -20.90
C GLU A 216 -2.95 8.76 -21.71
N GLU A 217 -1.75 8.82 -21.17
CA GLU A 217 -0.58 9.35 -21.86
C GLU A 217 -0.18 8.49 -23.07
N PHE A 218 -0.27 7.16 -22.96
CA PHE A 218 0.01 6.25 -24.06
C PHE A 218 -0.98 6.46 -25.22
N PHE A 219 -2.28 6.50 -24.96
CA PHE A 219 -3.30 6.77 -25.98
C PHE A 219 -3.09 8.15 -26.62
N ALA A 220 -2.85 9.19 -25.81
CA ALA A 220 -2.62 10.54 -26.30
C ALA A 220 -1.37 10.63 -27.22
N ARG A 221 -0.26 9.98 -26.84
CA ARG A 221 0.97 9.92 -27.67
C ARG A 221 0.75 9.24 -29.01
N ASN A 222 -0.15 8.27 -29.06
CA ASN A 222 -0.52 7.58 -30.30
C ASN A 222 -1.66 8.28 -31.07
N GLY A 223 -2.08 9.48 -30.65
CA GLY A 223 -3.15 10.23 -31.32
C GLY A 223 -4.54 9.62 -31.16
N LEU A 224 -4.74 8.74 -30.20
CA LEU A 224 -5.99 8.02 -29.98
C LEU A 224 -6.71 8.54 -28.74
N PRO A 225 -8.04 8.69 -28.77
CA PRO A 225 -8.82 8.93 -27.56
C PRO A 225 -8.92 7.66 -26.73
N LEU A 226 -9.19 7.81 -25.43
CA LEU A 226 -9.56 6.68 -24.60
C LEU A 226 -10.79 5.95 -25.15
N PRO A 227 -10.86 4.61 -24.99
CA PRO A 227 -12.03 3.84 -25.41
C PRO A 227 -13.33 4.36 -24.78
N GLU A 228 -14.37 4.59 -25.61
CA GLU A 228 -15.68 5.03 -25.13
C GLU A 228 -16.45 3.88 -24.48
N ASN A 229 -16.39 2.69 -25.11
CA ASN A 229 -16.99 1.48 -24.54
C ASN A 229 -16.06 0.87 -23.52
N ARG A 230 -16.27 1.22 -22.23
CA ARG A 230 -15.38 0.79 -21.16
C ARG A 230 -16.09 0.53 -19.85
N VAL A 231 -15.50 -0.35 -19.05
CA VAL A 231 -15.74 -0.53 -17.62
C VAL A 231 -14.52 0.03 -16.87
N GLU A 232 -14.72 0.76 -15.80
CA GLU A 232 -13.64 1.17 -14.90
C GLU A 232 -13.70 0.32 -13.64
N ALA A 233 -12.61 -0.41 -13.34
CA ALA A 233 -12.57 -1.35 -12.23
C ALA A 233 -11.18 -1.41 -11.58
N THR A 234 -11.17 -1.47 -10.24
CA THR A 234 -9.97 -1.68 -9.42
C THR A 234 -9.88 -3.09 -8.84
N SER A 235 -11.02 -3.79 -8.76
CA SER A 235 -11.05 -5.17 -8.26
C SER A 235 -10.51 -6.13 -9.30
N PHE A 236 -9.39 -6.78 -9.00
CA PHE A 236 -8.78 -7.77 -9.91
C PHE A 236 -9.74 -8.94 -10.20
N LEU A 237 -10.50 -9.41 -9.22
CA LEU A 237 -11.47 -10.50 -9.45
C LEU A 237 -12.55 -10.09 -10.46
N THR A 238 -13.03 -8.85 -10.40
CA THR A 238 -13.98 -8.30 -11.36
C THR A 238 -13.36 -8.21 -12.75
N VAL A 239 -12.18 -7.64 -12.87
CA VAL A 239 -11.43 -7.51 -14.13
C VAL A 239 -11.22 -8.89 -14.76
N ARG A 240 -10.73 -9.84 -13.99
CA ARG A 240 -10.47 -11.20 -14.46
C ARG A 240 -11.74 -11.91 -14.95
N GLN A 241 -12.85 -11.79 -14.20
CA GLN A 241 -14.10 -12.43 -14.59
C GLN A 241 -14.68 -11.83 -15.88
N LEU A 242 -14.63 -10.51 -16.02
CA LEU A 242 -15.05 -9.82 -17.25
C LEU A 242 -14.19 -10.23 -18.46
N LEU A 243 -12.86 -10.33 -18.29
CA LEU A 243 -11.98 -10.81 -19.36
C LEU A 243 -12.34 -12.22 -19.81
N VAL A 244 -12.58 -13.12 -18.88
CA VAL A 244 -12.91 -14.54 -19.19
C VAL A 244 -14.26 -14.69 -19.90
N GLU A 245 -15.24 -13.86 -19.58
CA GLU A 245 -16.62 -13.96 -20.06
C GLU A 245 -16.93 -13.12 -21.30
N THR A 246 -16.03 -12.19 -21.67
CA THR A 246 -16.32 -11.20 -22.73
C THR A 246 -15.13 -11.00 -23.66
N ASP A 247 -15.35 -10.23 -24.74
CA ASP A 247 -14.28 -9.75 -25.62
C ASP A 247 -13.68 -8.41 -25.13
N MET A 248 -13.66 -8.19 -23.83
CA MET A 248 -12.99 -7.01 -23.26
C MET A 248 -11.48 -7.15 -23.29
N ILE A 249 -10.82 -6.00 -23.37
CA ILE A 249 -9.37 -5.86 -23.32
C ILE A 249 -9.01 -5.10 -22.04
N ALA A 250 -8.02 -5.58 -21.30
CA ALA A 250 -7.47 -4.89 -20.13
C ALA A 250 -5.95 -4.79 -20.22
N VAL A 251 -5.37 -3.83 -19.49
CA VAL A 251 -3.93 -3.77 -19.25
C VAL A 251 -3.63 -4.35 -17.88
N LEU A 252 -2.83 -5.40 -17.85
CA LEU A 252 -2.46 -6.12 -16.63
C LEU A 252 -0.93 -6.34 -16.57
N PRO A 253 -0.37 -6.50 -15.35
CA PRO A 253 0.99 -6.98 -15.16
C PRO A 253 1.25 -8.30 -15.88
N SER A 254 2.41 -8.43 -16.53
CA SER A 254 2.76 -9.55 -17.40
C SER A 254 2.77 -10.93 -16.74
N LEU A 255 2.96 -10.99 -15.42
CA LEU A 255 2.90 -12.26 -14.66
C LEU A 255 1.48 -12.82 -14.54
N ILE A 256 0.45 -11.97 -14.63
CA ILE A 256 -0.95 -12.42 -14.43
C ILE A 256 -1.43 -13.37 -15.55
N PRO A 257 -1.33 -13.04 -16.84
CA PRO A 257 -1.78 -13.95 -17.90
C PRO A 257 -0.97 -15.24 -17.99
N ARG A 258 0.26 -15.26 -17.46
CA ARG A 258 1.10 -16.48 -17.44
C ARG A 258 0.53 -17.58 -16.54
N ASP A 259 -0.15 -17.19 -15.46
CA ASP A 259 -0.69 -18.12 -14.46
C ASP A 259 -2.17 -18.48 -14.71
N ASP A 260 -2.85 -17.86 -15.67
CA ASP A 260 -4.24 -18.15 -15.99
C ASP A 260 -4.39 -18.63 -17.45
N ALA A 261 -4.53 -19.94 -17.64
CA ALA A 261 -4.68 -20.55 -18.94
C ALA A 261 -5.90 -20.07 -19.77
N ARG A 262 -6.80 -19.29 -19.19
CA ARG A 262 -7.97 -18.71 -19.89
C ARG A 262 -7.69 -17.32 -20.44
N LEU A 263 -6.55 -16.72 -20.07
CA LEU A 263 -6.12 -15.42 -20.51
C LEU A 263 -4.93 -15.54 -21.48
N THR A 264 -4.80 -14.57 -22.36
CA THR A 264 -3.68 -14.44 -23.28
C THR A 264 -3.35 -12.97 -23.49
N THR A 265 -2.19 -12.70 -24.06
CA THR A 265 -1.74 -11.35 -24.37
C THR A 265 -1.88 -11.06 -25.87
N LEU A 266 -2.14 -9.79 -26.20
CA LEU A 266 -2.08 -9.31 -27.59
C LEU A 266 -0.66 -8.84 -27.92
N SER A 267 -0.24 -8.98 -29.17
CA SER A 267 1.10 -8.67 -29.67
C SER A 267 1.36 -7.16 -29.86
N ILE A 268 0.83 -6.32 -28.97
CA ILE A 268 1.06 -4.87 -28.98
C ILE A 268 1.88 -4.49 -27.74
N THR A 269 3.00 -3.81 -27.99
CA THR A 269 3.87 -3.32 -26.93
C THR A 269 3.36 -1.99 -26.38
N LEU A 270 3.27 -1.90 -25.05
CA LEU A 270 2.84 -0.70 -24.33
C LEU A 270 4.06 0.10 -23.81
N ASP A 271 5.04 0.41 -24.68
CA ASP A 271 6.21 1.19 -24.25
C ASP A 271 5.87 2.68 -24.03
N PRO A 272 6.36 3.32 -23.00
CA PRO A 272 7.25 2.84 -21.92
C PRO A 272 6.53 2.53 -20.60
N ILE A 273 5.42 1.82 -20.63
CA ILE A 273 4.71 1.46 -19.40
C ILE A 273 5.39 0.22 -18.79
N GLY A 274 6.26 0.45 -17.84
CA GLY A 274 6.97 -0.60 -17.12
C GLY A 274 7.31 -0.15 -15.70
N HIS A 275 7.36 -1.08 -14.77
CA HIS A 275 7.50 -0.75 -13.35
C HIS A 275 8.48 -1.66 -12.63
N SER A 276 9.11 -1.10 -11.59
CA SER A 276 9.81 -1.89 -10.59
C SER A 276 8.82 -2.36 -9.53
N VAL A 277 8.78 -3.66 -9.30
CA VAL A 277 8.08 -4.28 -8.18
C VAL A 277 9.08 -4.60 -7.09
N GLY A 278 8.73 -4.31 -5.86
CA GLY A 278 9.66 -4.49 -4.75
C GLY A 278 9.02 -4.40 -3.38
N ILE A 279 9.88 -4.24 -2.39
CA ILE A 279 9.53 -4.14 -0.98
C ILE A 279 9.85 -2.72 -0.51
N THR A 280 8.89 -2.10 0.19
CA THR A 280 9.11 -0.87 0.95
C THR A 280 9.00 -1.20 2.43
N SER A 281 10.02 -0.85 3.21
CA SER A 281 10.07 -1.01 4.66
C SER A 281 10.47 0.29 5.35
N SER A 282 10.23 0.41 6.66
CA SER A 282 10.62 1.61 7.41
C SER A 282 12.14 1.74 7.50
N ALA A 283 12.67 2.95 7.30
CA ALA A 283 14.08 3.26 7.54
C ALA A 283 14.40 3.47 9.04
N THR A 284 13.39 3.78 9.83
CA THR A 284 13.54 4.17 11.24
C THR A 284 13.23 3.06 12.24
N ARG A 285 12.71 1.91 11.75
CA ARG A 285 12.33 0.76 12.59
C ARG A 285 13.09 -0.50 12.19
N THR A 286 13.50 -1.28 13.18
CA THR A 286 14.06 -2.61 12.95
C THR A 286 12.94 -3.58 12.60
N SER A 287 13.09 -4.33 11.52
CA SER A 287 12.11 -5.35 11.14
C SER A 287 12.10 -6.51 12.16
N SER A 288 10.90 -6.96 12.52
CA SER A 288 10.72 -8.15 13.38
C SER A 288 11.25 -9.42 12.71
N PRO A 289 11.54 -10.49 13.46
CA PRO A 289 11.93 -11.79 12.88
C PRO A 289 10.92 -12.32 11.86
N SER A 290 9.62 -12.16 12.12
CA SER A 290 8.53 -12.54 11.20
C SER A 290 8.59 -11.73 9.90
N ALA A 291 8.81 -10.43 9.98
CA ALA A 291 8.94 -9.56 8.81
C ALA A 291 10.20 -9.91 8.00
N GLN A 292 11.32 -10.18 8.67
CA GLN A 292 12.57 -10.61 8.01
C GLN A 292 12.40 -11.94 7.28
N ALA A 293 11.70 -12.91 7.87
CA ALA A 293 11.40 -14.20 7.22
C ALA A 293 10.56 -14.01 5.96
N LEU A 294 9.54 -13.14 5.99
CA LEU A 294 8.73 -12.83 4.80
C LEU A 294 9.57 -12.11 3.74
N ILE A 295 10.39 -11.14 4.12
CA ILE A 295 11.28 -10.41 3.19
C ILE A 295 12.23 -11.38 2.49
N ALA A 296 12.92 -12.25 3.21
CA ALA A 296 13.83 -13.23 2.64
C ALA A 296 13.11 -14.19 1.66
N THR A 297 11.88 -14.60 2.00
CA THR A 297 11.07 -15.47 1.14
C THR A 297 10.62 -14.74 -0.14
N LEU A 298 10.25 -13.45 -0.05
CA LEU A 298 9.91 -12.62 -1.19
C LEU A 298 11.10 -12.45 -2.14
N GLU A 299 12.28 -12.14 -1.61
CA GLU A 299 13.53 -12.00 -2.38
C GLU A 299 13.89 -13.31 -3.12
N SER A 300 13.83 -14.43 -2.41
CA SER A 300 14.09 -15.76 -3.02
C SER A 300 13.09 -16.10 -4.10
N PHE A 301 11.80 -15.91 -3.85
CA PHE A 301 10.75 -16.23 -4.81
C PHE A 301 10.78 -15.30 -6.03
N ALA A 302 11.02 -14.00 -5.85
CA ALA A 302 11.19 -13.08 -6.98
C ALA A 302 12.35 -13.49 -7.89
N ALA A 303 13.48 -13.92 -7.32
CA ALA A 303 14.62 -14.41 -8.09
C ALA A 303 14.29 -15.68 -8.90
N GLU A 304 13.36 -16.52 -8.41
CA GLU A 304 12.90 -17.70 -9.16
C GLU A 304 11.91 -17.32 -10.27
N LEU A 305 10.95 -16.40 -10.01
CA LEU A 305 9.99 -15.91 -11.01
C LEU A 305 10.64 -15.29 -12.24
N MET A 306 11.82 -14.70 -12.05
CA MET A 306 12.57 -14.02 -13.12
C MET A 306 13.59 -14.93 -13.83
N ARG A 307 13.70 -16.20 -13.45
CA ARG A 307 14.51 -17.14 -14.22
C ARG A 307 13.83 -17.45 -15.55
N PRO A 308 14.58 -17.37 -16.67
CA PRO A 308 14.05 -17.64 -18.00
C PRO A 308 13.57 -19.09 -18.14
#